data_580e05f25455ccfcbddafca6a2fb7af4
#
_entry.id   580e05f25455ccfcbddafca6a2fb7af4
#
_cell.length_a   1.000
_cell.length_b   1.000
_cell.length_c   1.000
_cell.angle_alpha   90.00
_cell.angle_beta   90.00
_cell.angle_gamma   90.00
#
_symmetry.space_group_name_H-M   'P 1'
#
loop_
_entity.id
_entity.type
_entity.pdbx_description
1 polymer ?
#
loop_
_entity_poly.entity_id
_entity_poly.type
_entity_poly.pdbx_seq_one_letter_code
_entity_poly.pdbx_strand_id
1 'polypeptide(L)'
;MLIIFYAMKDKRILIIIIASIALLRAALSAANGIRRGSLRVQTVNAYTMEPIAGAYVVVAECKASAYTDSLGFAYLNDIPLLPNKLFADAIGCAWGEASLFAYAEGYLPYALLHAAVYDNTLRLGPTLYLFPEGEAGVNVTTMIESPKEADMQRLIELYRPK
;
A
#
# COMPACT_ATOMS: atom_id res chain seq x y z
N MET A 1 -2.44 22.68 -40.25
CA MET A 1 -0.99 22.96 -40.03
C MET A 1 -0.63 24.45 -40.15
N LEU A 2 -1.42 25.30 -40.77
CA LEU A 2 -1.09 26.73 -40.94
C LEU A 2 -1.43 27.61 -39.72
N ILE A 3 -2.38 27.23 -38.87
CA ILE A 3 -2.82 28.04 -37.71
C ILE A 3 -1.80 28.02 -36.56
N ILE A 4 -1.03 26.94 -36.43
CA ILE A 4 0.00 26.82 -35.37
C ILE A 4 1.21 27.74 -35.64
N PHE A 5 1.53 28.00 -36.91
CA PHE A 5 2.66 28.88 -37.28
C PHE A 5 2.41 30.36 -37.04
N TYR A 6 1.14 30.81 -37.03
CA TYR A 6 0.83 32.24 -36.81
C TYR A 6 0.89 32.63 -35.32
N ALA A 7 0.63 31.67 -34.41
CA ALA A 7 0.72 31.86 -32.96
C ALA A 7 2.17 31.92 -32.44
N MET A 8 3.14 31.45 -33.22
CA MET A 8 4.56 31.42 -32.82
C MET A 8 5.30 32.77 -32.95
N LYS A 9 4.63 33.84 -33.40
CA LYS A 9 5.23 35.17 -33.52
C LYS A 9 5.34 35.89 -32.16
N ASP A 10 4.56 35.45 -31.16
CA ASP A 10 4.64 35.98 -29.80
C ASP A 10 5.52 35.07 -28.92
N LYS A 11 6.73 35.54 -28.62
CA LYS A 11 7.69 34.82 -27.77
C LYS A 11 7.10 34.43 -26.40
N ARG A 12 6.13 35.18 -25.89
CA ARG A 12 5.47 34.93 -24.61
C ARG A 12 4.60 33.68 -24.69
N ILE A 13 3.84 33.50 -25.78
CA ILE A 13 3.01 32.32 -26.01
C ILE A 13 3.90 31.09 -26.14
N LEU A 14 5.00 31.15 -26.85
CA LEU A 14 5.96 30.04 -26.98
C LEU A 14 6.54 29.65 -25.61
N ILE A 15 6.93 30.62 -24.79
CA ILE A 15 7.45 30.36 -23.44
C ILE A 15 6.39 29.68 -22.56
N ILE A 16 5.14 30.12 -22.60
CA ILE A 16 4.04 29.52 -21.84
C ILE A 16 3.81 28.06 -22.27
N ILE A 17 3.81 27.76 -23.56
CA ILE A 17 3.63 26.42 -24.09
C ILE A 17 4.79 25.50 -23.62
N ILE A 18 6.03 25.96 -23.73
CA ILE A 18 7.22 25.19 -23.29
C ILE A 18 7.15 24.94 -21.77
N ALA A 19 6.80 25.95 -20.98
CA ALA A 19 6.66 25.81 -19.53
C ALA A 19 5.54 24.84 -19.16
N SER A 20 4.40 24.88 -19.86
CA SER A 20 3.28 23.94 -19.64
C SER A 20 3.66 22.49 -19.98
N ILE A 21 4.39 22.27 -21.09
CA ILE A 21 4.88 20.94 -21.47
C ILE A 21 5.91 20.44 -20.46
N ALA A 22 6.80 21.31 -19.96
CA ALA A 22 7.79 20.94 -18.94
C ALA A 22 7.13 20.56 -17.62
N LEU A 23 6.11 21.31 -17.18
CA LEU A 23 5.33 21.02 -15.98
C LEU A 23 4.53 19.71 -16.14
N LEU A 24 3.92 19.49 -17.29
CA LEU A 24 3.21 18.24 -17.57
C LEU A 24 4.16 17.03 -17.57
N ARG A 25 5.34 17.16 -18.16
CA ARG A 25 6.38 16.11 -18.11
C ARG A 25 6.89 15.85 -16.69
N ALA A 26 7.11 16.91 -15.90
CA ALA A 26 7.52 16.76 -14.50
C ALA A 26 6.42 16.05 -13.67
N ALA A 27 5.16 16.40 -13.87
CA ALA A 27 4.02 15.77 -13.21
C ALA A 27 3.87 14.29 -13.62
N LEU A 28 3.99 13.97 -14.91
CA LEU A 28 3.99 12.60 -15.43
C LEU A 28 5.19 11.79 -14.93
N SER A 29 6.37 12.38 -14.85
CA SER A 29 7.56 11.72 -14.32
C SER A 29 7.44 11.46 -12.81
N ALA A 30 6.87 12.38 -12.05
CA ALA A 30 6.60 12.18 -10.63
C ALA A 30 5.54 11.07 -10.41
N ALA A 31 4.49 11.03 -11.23
CA ALA A 31 3.46 9.98 -11.17
C ALA A 31 4.00 8.59 -11.57
N ASN A 32 4.86 8.52 -12.59
CA ASN A 32 5.48 7.28 -13.05
C ASN A 32 6.65 6.82 -12.16
N GLY A 33 7.15 7.68 -11.26
CA GLY A 33 8.24 7.34 -10.34
C GLY A 33 7.77 6.58 -9.10
N ILE A 34 6.46 6.56 -8.79
CA ILE A 34 5.92 5.84 -7.63
C ILE A 34 5.67 4.39 -8.03
N ARG A 35 6.48 3.48 -7.50
CA ARG A 35 6.26 2.04 -7.64
C ARG A 35 4.99 1.65 -6.91
N ARG A 36 4.27 0.65 -7.44
CA ARG A 36 2.97 0.23 -6.91
C ARG A 36 2.86 -1.28 -6.88
N GLY A 37 2.10 -1.79 -5.92
CA GLY A 37 1.78 -3.21 -5.80
C GLY A 37 0.32 -3.44 -5.47
N SER A 38 -0.05 -4.69 -5.25
CA SER A 38 -1.40 -5.09 -4.89
C SER A 38 -1.37 -6.14 -3.78
N LEU A 39 -2.43 -6.16 -2.97
CA LEU A 39 -2.64 -7.16 -1.93
C LEU A 39 -3.96 -7.89 -2.15
N ARG A 40 -3.96 -9.22 -1.96
CA ARG A 40 -5.18 -9.99 -1.73
C ARG A 40 -5.19 -10.39 -0.27
N VAL A 41 -5.96 -9.69 0.55
CA VAL A 41 -6.10 -9.98 1.97
C VAL A 41 -7.28 -10.92 2.21
N GLN A 42 -7.27 -11.64 3.33
CA GLN A 42 -8.40 -12.43 3.78
C GLN A 42 -8.79 -12.01 5.20
N THR A 43 -10.08 -11.85 5.47
CA THR A 43 -10.59 -11.66 6.83
C THR A 43 -11.23 -12.95 7.33
N VAL A 44 -10.89 -13.35 8.54
CA VAL A 44 -11.43 -14.53 9.20
C VAL A 44 -11.77 -14.21 10.66
N ASN A 45 -12.73 -14.95 11.21
CA ASN A 45 -12.97 -14.97 12.64
C ASN A 45 -11.77 -15.56 13.37
N ALA A 46 -11.22 -14.84 14.35
CA ALA A 46 -9.99 -15.22 15.04
C ALA A 46 -10.11 -16.54 15.83
N TYR A 47 -11.31 -16.94 16.21
CA TYR A 47 -11.55 -18.17 16.99
C TYR A 47 -11.96 -19.36 16.12
N THR A 48 -12.86 -19.14 15.15
CA THR A 48 -13.41 -20.23 14.33
C THR A 48 -12.67 -20.45 13.02
N MET A 49 -11.85 -19.48 12.61
CA MET A 49 -11.15 -19.43 11.31
C MET A 49 -12.09 -19.38 10.10
N GLU A 50 -13.38 -19.15 10.34
CA GLU A 50 -14.37 -18.98 9.27
C GLU A 50 -14.17 -17.65 8.55
N PRO A 51 -14.34 -17.61 7.22
CA PRO A 51 -14.22 -16.38 6.46
C PRO A 51 -15.30 -15.37 6.83
N ILE A 52 -14.94 -14.08 6.89
CA ILE A 52 -15.88 -12.99 7.13
C ILE A 52 -16.14 -12.28 5.80
N ALA A 53 -17.36 -12.43 5.30
CA ALA A 53 -17.84 -11.71 4.11
C ALA A 53 -18.30 -10.30 4.48
N GLY A 54 -18.15 -9.35 3.54
CA GLY A 54 -18.63 -7.97 3.73
C GLY A 54 -17.79 -7.13 4.69
N ALA A 55 -16.64 -7.62 5.15
CA ALA A 55 -15.71 -6.81 5.91
C ALA A 55 -15.10 -5.72 5.02
N TYR A 56 -15.09 -4.48 5.49
CA TYR A 56 -14.45 -3.35 4.81
C TYR A 56 -12.97 -3.33 5.15
N VAL A 57 -12.12 -3.42 4.13
CA VAL A 57 -10.66 -3.33 4.27
C VAL A 57 -10.13 -2.13 3.53
N VAL A 58 -9.26 -1.35 4.16
CA VAL A 58 -8.69 -0.11 3.60
C VAL A 58 -7.21 0.02 3.89
N VAL A 59 -6.46 0.53 2.90
CA VAL A 59 -5.06 0.96 3.04
C VAL A 59 -5.03 2.43 3.44
N ALA A 60 -4.47 2.75 4.59
CA ALA A 60 -4.49 4.10 5.14
C ALA A 60 -3.81 5.14 4.25
N GLU A 61 -2.66 4.78 3.67
CA GLU A 61 -1.77 5.67 2.92
C GLU A 61 -2.39 6.16 1.60
N CYS A 62 -3.19 5.32 0.94
CA CYS A 62 -3.73 5.65 -0.39
C CYS A 62 -5.26 5.59 -0.48
N LYS A 63 -5.95 5.20 0.60
CA LYS A 63 -7.40 5.00 0.64
C LYS A 63 -7.92 3.91 -0.30
N ALA A 64 -7.04 3.09 -0.90
CA ALA A 64 -7.47 1.90 -1.63
C ALA A 64 -8.27 1.01 -0.68
N SER A 65 -9.46 0.61 -1.07
CA SER A 65 -10.36 -0.15 -0.20
C SER A 65 -11.23 -1.12 -0.98
N ALA A 66 -11.67 -2.18 -0.31
CA ALA A 66 -12.61 -3.16 -0.86
C ALA A 66 -13.40 -3.82 0.27
N TYR A 67 -14.55 -4.36 -0.08
CA TYR A 67 -15.30 -5.29 0.78
C TYR A 67 -14.88 -6.72 0.46
N THR A 68 -14.83 -7.57 1.50
CA THR A 68 -14.52 -8.99 1.32
C THR A 68 -15.68 -9.75 0.69
N ASP A 69 -15.33 -10.71 -0.18
CA ASP A 69 -16.28 -11.62 -0.80
C ASP A 69 -16.76 -12.73 0.17
N SER A 70 -17.55 -13.69 -0.33
CA SER A 70 -18.08 -14.81 0.45
C SER A 70 -17.01 -15.73 1.04
N LEU A 71 -15.79 -15.68 0.54
CA LEU A 71 -14.63 -16.44 1.04
C LEU A 71 -13.71 -15.56 1.92
N GLY A 72 -14.15 -14.35 2.26
CA GLY A 72 -13.42 -13.40 3.07
C GLY A 72 -12.28 -12.68 2.34
N PHE A 73 -12.17 -12.74 1.01
CA PHE A 73 -11.10 -12.10 0.26
C PHE A 73 -11.46 -10.69 -0.19
N ALA A 74 -10.50 -9.76 -0.04
CA ALA A 74 -10.54 -8.43 -0.63
C ALA A 74 -9.28 -8.17 -1.46
N TYR A 75 -9.45 -7.51 -2.61
CA TYR A 75 -8.36 -7.13 -3.51
C TYR A 75 -8.12 -5.63 -3.41
N LEU A 76 -6.93 -5.25 -2.99
CA LEU A 76 -6.47 -3.88 -2.82
C LEU A 76 -5.41 -3.61 -3.87
N ASN A 77 -5.75 -2.80 -4.87
CA ASN A 77 -4.89 -2.55 -6.01
C ASN A 77 -4.24 -1.16 -5.92
N ASP A 78 -3.18 -0.98 -6.69
CA ASP A 78 -2.56 0.32 -6.92
C ASP A 78 -2.01 0.98 -5.65
N ILE A 79 -1.50 0.15 -4.71
CA ILE A 79 -0.94 0.61 -3.46
C ILE A 79 0.47 1.17 -3.73
N PRO A 80 0.75 2.45 -3.39
CA PRO A 80 2.08 3.01 -3.56
C PRO A 80 3.08 2.34 -2.61
N LEU A 81 4.26 2.00 -3.12
CA LEU A 81 5.35 1.53 -2.29
C LEU A 81 5.98 2.72 -1.58
N LEU A 82 5.74 2.80 -0.26
CA LEU A 82 6.45 3.73 0.61
C LEU A 82 7.72 3.04 1.09
N PRO A 83 8.90 3.42 0.57
CA PRO A 83 10.13 2.67 0.85
C PRO A 83 10.54 2.84 2.31
N ASN A 84 10.74 1.72 2.98
CA ASN A 84 11.54 1.69 4.21
C ASN A 84 13.01 1.48 3.79
N LYS A 85 13.80 2.54 3.86
CA LYS A 85 15.19 2.53 3.39
C LYS A 85 16.05 1.47 4.11
N LEU A 86 15.82 1.28 5.39
CA LEU A 86 16.55 0.30 6.20
C LEU A 86 16.37 -1.12 5.65
N PHE A 87 15.13 -1.50 5.36
CA PHE A 87 14.82 -2.83 4.85
C PHE A 87 15.16 -2.97 3.37
N ALA A 88 15.00 -1.92 2.56
CA ALA A 88 15.36 -1.95 1.15
C ALA A 88 16.85 -2.26 0.95
N ASP A 89 17.72 -1.68 1.77
CA ASP A 89 19.17 -1.91 1.72
C ASP A 89 19.53 -3.35 2.15
N ALA A 90 18.79 -3.94 3.10
CA ALA A 90 19.06 -5.29 3.59
C ALA A 90 18.46 -6.39 2.69
N ILE A 91 17.27 -6.16 2.14
CA ILE A 91 16.53 -7.16 1.36
C ILE A 91 16.93 -7.14 -0.11
N GLY A 92 17.36 -6.00 -0.62
CA GLY A 92 17.82 -5.85 -2.00
C GLY A 92 16.70 -5.94 -3.05
N CYS A 93 15.42 -5.82 -2.64
CA CYS A 93 14.28 -5.80 -3.54
C CYS A 93 13.41 -4.56 -3.33
N ALA A 94 12.66 -4.19 -4.37
CA ALA A 94 11.72 -3.09 -4.28
C ALA A 94 10.46 -3.53 -3.52
N TRP A 95 10.35 -3.10 -2.29
CA TRP A 95 9.19 -3.27 -1.46
C TRP A 95 8.82 -1.98 -0.73
N GLY A 96 7.60 -1.91 -0.23
CA GLY A 96 7.12 -0.84 0.63
C GLY A 96 6.26 -1.40 1.75
N GLU A 97 5.88 -0.54 2.67
CA GLU A 97 5.01 -0.88 3.79
C GLU A 97 3.67 -0.15 3.66
N ALA A 98 2.61 -0.82 4.07
CA ALA A 98 1.27 -0.28 4.10
C ALA A 98 0.60 -0.58 5.45
N SER A 99 -0.31 0.30 5.87
CA SER A 99 -1.13 0.10 7.06
C SER A 99 -2.54 -0.30 6.62
N LEU A 100 -2.98 -1.48 7.02
CA LEU A 100 -4.29 -2.02 6.72
C LEU A 100 -5.23 -1.87 7.91
N PHE A 101 -6.44 -1.42 7.67
CA PHE A 101 -7.52 -1.43 8.65
C PHE A 101 -8.66 -2.28 8.13
N ALA A 102 -9.25 -3.10 9.00
CA ALA A 102 -10.41 -3.91 8.66
C ALA A 102 -11.52 -3.71 9.69
N TYR A 103 -12.75 -3.66 9.18
CA TYR A 103 -13.97 -3.43 9.95
C TYR A 103 -15.05 -4.41 9.48
N ALA A 104 -15.70 -5.09 10.43
CA ALA A 104 -16.85 -5.93 10.15
C ALA A 104 -17.87 -5.76 11.28
N GLU A 105 -19.16 -5.90 10.96
CA GLU A 105 -20.24 -5.82 11.97
C GLU A 105 -20.09 -6.96 12.99
N GLY A 106 -20.16 -6.64 14.28
CA GLY A 106 -19.99 -7.58 15.38
C GLY A 106 -18.54 -7.98 15.68
N TYR A 107 -17.55 -7.29 15.07
CA TYR A 107 -16.13 -7.52 15.30
C TYR A 107 -15.39 -6.26 15.71
N LEU A 108 -14.37 -6.44 16.54
CA LEU A 108 -13.46 -5.36 16.90
C LEU A 108 -12.72 -4.84 15.65
N PRO A 109 -12.52 -3.52 15.51
CA PRO A 109 -11.66 -2.96 14.49
C PRO A 109 -10.27 -3.59 14.55
N TYR A 110 -9.71 -3.90 13.37
CA TYR A 110 -8.39 -4.52 13.24
C TYR A 110 -7.44 -3.59 12.50
N ALA A 111 -6.24 -3.44 13.03
CA ALA A 111 -5.14 -2.70 12.42
C ALA A 111 -3.94 -3.61 12.21
N LEU A 112 -3.47 -3.73 10.98
CA LEU A 112 -2.19 -4.35 10.63
C LEU A 112 -1.24 -3.27 10.15
N LEU A 113 -0.15 -3.07 10.88
CA LEU A 113 0.90 -2.14 10.54
C LEU A 113 2.06 -2.85 9.84
N HIS A 114 2.78 -2.12 8.99
CA HIS A 114 3.96 -2.60 8.25
C HIS A 114 3.68 -3.78 7.30
N ALA A 115 2.46 -3.91 6.76
CA ALA A 115 2.17 -4.93 5.76
C ALA A 115 3.05 -4.73 4.51
N ALA A 116 3.82 -5.75 4.13
CA ALA A 116 4.73 -5.67 3.00
C ALA A 116 3.97 -5.63 1.67
N VAL A 117 4.33 -4.69 0.79
CA VAL A 117 3.83 -4.55 -0.57
C VAL A 117 5.01 -4.62 -1.53
N TYR A 118 4.93 -5.44 -2.59
CA TYR A 118 6.01 -5.64 -3.56
C TYR A 118 5.70 -4.98 -4.89
N ASP A 119 6.75 -4.47 -5.54
CA ASP A 119 6.64 -3.75 -6.80
C ASP A 119 6.02 -4.62 -7.90
N ASN A 120 5.01 -4.07 -8.57
CA ASN A 120 4.31 -4.69 -9.69
C ASN A 120 3.87 -6.14 -9.43
N THR A 121 3.53 -6.46 -8.17
CA THR A 121 3.20 -7.81 -7.73
C THR A 121 1.89 -7.83 -6.96
N LEU A 122 1.05 -8.84 -7.20
CA LEU A 122 -0.07 -9.20 -6.31
C LEU A 122 0.47 -10.13 -5.23
N ARG A 123 0.57 -9.62 -4.01
CA ARG A 123 0.90 -10.44 -2.85
C ARG A 123 -0.37 -11.14 -2.33
N LEU A 124 -0.30 -12.45 -2.11
CA LEU A 124 -1.33 -13.25 -1.47
C LEU A 124 -1.14 -13.20 0.06
N GLY A 125 -2.12 -12.64 0.75
CA GLY A 125 -2.06 -12.35 2.19
C GLY A 125 -1.82 -10.87 2.46
N PRO A 126 -1.86 -10.40 3.71
CA PRO A 126 -2.01 -11.16 4.95
C PRO A 126 -3.44 -11.68 5.21
N THR A 127 -3.56 -12.59 6.20
CA THR A 127 -4.85 -12.94 6.81
C THR A 127 -5.07 -12.05 8.04
N LEU A 128 -6.24 -11.42 8.11
CA LEU A 128 -6.64 -10.52 9.19
C LEU A 128 -7.60 -11.28 10.10
N TYR A 129 -7.19 -11.51 11.34
CA TYR A 129 -7.93 -12.27 12.35
C TYR A 129 -8.78 -11.33 13.19
N LEU A 130 -10.05 -11.17 12.84
CA LEU A 130 -10.97 -10.28 13.55
C LEU A 130 -11.57 -11.00 14.76
N PHE A 131 -11.49 -10.35 15.91
CA PHE A 131 -12.07 -10.82 17.16
C PHE A 131 -13.51 -10.30 17.29
N PRO A 132 -14.49 -11.15 17.68
CA PRO A 132 -15.83 -10.69 17.97
C PRO A 132 -15.85 -9.62 19.05
N GLU A 133 -16.79 -8.69 18.96
CA GLU A 133 -17.05 -7.70 20.02
C GLU A 133 -17.50 -8.38 21.32
N GLY A 134 -17.24 -7.73 22.46
CA GLY A 134 -17.73 -8.16 23.78
C GLY A 134 -16.66 -8.67 24.72
N GLU A 135 -15.39 -8.69 24.32
CA GLU A 135 -14.31 -8.93 25.26
C GLU A 135 -14.05 -7.68 26.11
N ALA A 136 -14.15 -7.83 27.43
CA ALA A 136 -14.00 -6.71 28.37
C ALA A 136 -12.64 -6.05 28.27
N GLY A 137 -12.66 -4.75 27.95
CA GLY A 137 -11.44 -3.90 27.94
C GLY A 137 -10.65 -3.88 26.63
N VAL A 138 -11.09 -4.60 25.58
CA VAL A 138 -10.48 -4.56 24.25
C VAL A 138 -11.37 -3.79 23.29
N ASN A 139 -10.84 -2.73 22.68
CA ASN A 139 -11.59 -1.88 21.73
C ASN A 139 -11.03 -1.95 20.30
N VAL A 140 -9.84 -2.49 20.11
CA VAL A 140 -9.17 -2.60 18.81
C VAL A 140 -8.11 -3.70 18.87
N THR A 141 -7.95 -4.43 17.80
CA THR A 141 -6.83 -5.36 17.63
C THR A 141 -5.75 -4.72 16.78
N THR A 142 -4.54 -4.64 17.31
CA THR A 142 -3.39 -4.11 16.56
C THR A 142 -2.33 -5.20 16.41
N MET A 143 -1.88 -5.43 15.18
CA MET A 143 -0.81 -6.35 14.84
C MET A 143 0.24 -5.61 14.01
N ILE A 144 1.46 -6.14 14.06
CA ILE A 144 2.59 -5.63 13.28
C ILE A 144 3.14 -6.79 12.46
N GLU A 145 3.24 -6.61 11.16
CA GLU A 145 3.90 -7.60 10.32
C GLU A 145 5.41 -7.43 10.44
N SER A 146 6.09 -8.46 10.87
CA SER A 146 7.55 -8.49 10.91
C SER A 146 8.12 -8.98 9.58
N PRO A 147 9.26 -8.45 9.14
CA PRO A 147 10.02 -9.03 8.03
C PRO A 147 10.36 -10.49 8.29
N LYS A 148 10.69 -11.24 7.23
CA LYS A 148 11.13 -12.62 7.36
C LYS A 148 12.37 -12.71 8.24
N GLU A 149 12.50 -13.78 9.01
CA GLU A 149 13.63 -13.99 9.91
C GLU A 149 14.99 -13.84 9.20
N ALA A 150 15.11 -14.37 7.98
CA ALA A 150 16.35 -14.24 7.19
C ALA A 150 16.73 -12.78 6.89
N ASP A 151 15.74 -11.92 6.67
CA ASP A 151 15.97 -10.51 6.39
C ASP A 151 16.34 -9.75 7.69
N MET A 152 15.71 -10.15 8.80
CA MET A 152 16.08 -9.63 10.13
C MET A 152 17.50 -10.03 10.53
N GLN A 153 17.92 -11.26 10.25
CA GLN A 153 19.30 -11.70 10.50
C GLN A 153 20.31 -10.91 9.67
N ARG A 154 20.01 -10.62 8.39
CA ARG A 154 20.86 -9.75 7.56
C ARG A 154 21.01 -8.34 8.15
N LEU A 155 19.90 -7.75 8.64
CA LEU A 155 19.96 -6.44 9.30
C LEU A 155 20.81 -6.49 10.57
N ILE A 156 20.64 -7.51 11.41
CA ILE A 156 21.44 -7.68 12.63
C ILE A 156 22.94 -7.75 12.29
N GLU A 157 23.31 -8.53 11.28
CA GLU A 157 24.71 -8.62 10.85
C GLU A 157 25.23 -7.30 10.26
N LEU A 158 24.38 -6.60 9.47
CA LEU A 158 24.76 -5.31 8.86
C LEU A 158 25.10 -4.24 9.91
N TYR A 159 24.41 -4.24 11.05
CA TYR A 159 24.59 -3.27 12.13
C TYR A 159 25.38 -3.80 13.32
N ARG A 160 25.98 -4.99 13.22
CA ARG A 160 26.82 -5.55 14.27
C ARG A 160 28.06 -4.66 14.48
N PRO A 161 28.39 -4.28 15.73
CA PRO A 161 29.63 -3.57 16.03
C PRO A 161 30.83 -4.36 15.51
N LYS A 162 31.81 -3.66 14.92
CA LYS A 162 33.09 -4.24 14.47
C LYS A 162 34.07 -4.26 15.62
#